data_e48c9ca2145f670f50cceb3aa98dae4c
#
_entry.id   e48c9ca2145f670f50cceb3aa98dae4c
#
_cell.length_a   1.000
_cell.length_b   1.000
_cell.length_c   1.000
_cell.angle_alpha   90.00
_cell.angle_beta   90.00
_cell.angle_gamma   90.00
#
_symmetry.space_group_name_H-M   'P 1'
#
loop_
_entity.id
_entity.type
_entity.pdbx_description
1 polymer ?
#
loop_
_entity_poly.entity_id
_entity_poly.type
_entity_poly.pdbx_seq_one_letter_code
_entity_poly.pdbx_strand_id
1 'polypeptide(L)'
;LFRKEYGKWWDREVHSRVVVQGEIGLLDTPLIHRGMPNIGKQLSNLDRYTRYEADELKKRNKQFSFLKWIFGPPLIFCKRYFLMQGYRDGWRGFFLAAYAGFYFFISLTKLLEIETLKLKKSPK
;
A
#
# COMPACT_ATOMS: atom_id res chain seq x y z
N LEU A 1 -16.55 14.04 9.72
CA LEU A 1 -18.01 14.05 9.63
C LEU A 1 -18.42 14.79 8.36
N PHE A 2 -19.35 14.22 7.57
CA PHE A 2 -19.91 14.88 6.38
C PHE A 2 -21.36 14.39 6.18
N ARG A 3 -22.17 15.20 5.52
CA ARG A 3 -23.53 14.78 5.14
C ARG A 3 -23.45 13.83 3.94
N LYS A 4 -24.19 12.73 3.95
CA LYS A 4 -24.16 11.66 2.94
C LYS A 4 -24.38 12.17 1.51
N GLU A 5 -25.17 13.23 1.37
CA GLU A 5 -25.52 13.87 0.09
C GLU A 5 -24.34 14.59 -0.58
N TYR A 6 -23.37 15.08 0.23
CA TYR A 6 -22.22 15.85 -0.23
C TYR A 6 -20.91 15.06 -0.26
N GLY A 7 -20.91 13.77 0.13
CA GLY A 7 -19.72 12.94 0.18
C GLY A 7 -19.83 11.70 -0.68
N LYS A 8 -18.84 11.45 -1.52
CA LYS A 8 -18.68 10.20 -2.26
C LYS A 8 -17.40 9.51 -1.88
N TRP A 9 -17.46 8.21 -1.68
CA TRP A 9 -16.25 7.40 -1.56
C TRP A 9 -15.54 7.38 -2.92
N TRP A 10 -14.25 7.68 -2.90
CA TRP A 10 -13.44 7.43 -4.08
C TRP A 10 -13.27 5.92 -4.23
N ASP A 11 -13.68 5.40 -5.38
CA ASP A 11 -13.66 3.97 -5.69
C ASP A 11 -12.22 3.46 -5.86
N ARG A 12 -11.57 3.19 -4.72
CA ARG A 12 -10.29 2.52 -4.63
C ARG A 12 -10.36 1.45 -3.56
N GLU A 13 -9.91 0.25 -3.88
CA GLU A 13 -9.88 -0.88 -2.95
C GLU A 13 -8.89 -0.65 -1.79
N VAL A 14 -7.82 0.11 -2.06
CA VAL A 14 -6.79 0.50 -1.07
C VAL A 14 -6.68 2.02 -1.04
N HIS A 15 -6.55 2.60 0.16
CA HIS A 15 -6.51 4.06 0.37
C HIS A 15 -7.75 4.80 -0.13
N SER A 16 -8.94 4.20 0.04
CA SER A 16 -10.19 4.88 -0.21
C SER A 16 -10.29 6.14 0.66
N ARG A 17 -10.69 7.25 0.04
CA ARG A 17 -10.96 8.50 0.74
C ARG A 17 -12.32 9.03 0.36
N VAL A 18 -12.92 9.78 1.25
CA VAL A 18 -14.16 10.50 0.94
C VAL A 18 -13.79 11.80 0.23
N VAL A 19 -14.44 12.05 -0.89
CA VAL A 19 -14.42 13.35 -1.56
C VAL A 19 -15.70 14.06 -1.20
N VAL A 20 -15.57 15.22 -0.56
CA VAL A 20 -16.70 16.05 -0.11
C VAL A 20 -16.80 17.27 -1.02
N GLN A 21 -18.02 17.59 -1.46
CA GLN A 21 -18.32 18.83 -2.18
C GLN A 21 -18.73 19.91 -1.17
N GLY A 22 -18.07 21.06 -1.20
CA GLY A 22 -18.34 22.20 -0.31
C GLY A 22 -17.16 22.54 0.60
N GLU A 23 -17.40 23.43 1.56
CA GLU A 23 -16.39 23.86 2.52
C GLU A 23 -16.02 22.74 3.48
N ILE A 24 -14.72 22.56 3.70
CA ILE A 24 -14.16 21.56 4.61
C ILE A 24 -13.62 22.30 5.84
N GLY A 25 -14.24 22.05 7.00
CA GLY A 25 -13.75 22.53 8.28
C GLY A 25 -12.68 21.61 8.86
N LEU A 26 -11.76 22.16 9.63
CA LEU A 26 -10.79 21.41 10.43
C LEU A 26 -11.36 21.21 11.83
N LEU A 27 -11.13 20.02 12.38
CA LEU A 27 -11.44 19.71 13.77
C LEU A 27 -10.13 19.73 14.58
N ASP A 28 -10.09 20.49 15.65
CA ASP A 28 -8.90 20.59 16.52
C ASP A 28 -8.73 19.37 17.44
N THR A 29 -9.75 18.51 17.50
CA THR A 29 -9.71 17.32 18.34
C THR A 29 -9.02 16.16 17.62
N PRO A 30 -7.90 15.63 18.15
CA PRO A 30 -7.18 14.53 17.52
C PRO A 30 -8.01 13.23 17.55
N LEU A 31 -8.03 12.51 16.43
CA LEU A 31 -8.61 11.19 16.34
C LEU A 31 -7.57 10.13 16.69
N ILE A 32 -7.81 9.37 17.76
CA ILE A 32 -6.92 8.24 18.12
C ILE A 32 -7.20 7.07 17.18
N HIS A 33 -6.29 6.85 16.23
CA HIS A 33 -6.37 5.73 15.30
C HIS A 33 -5.50 4.55 15.76
N ARG A 34 -6.12 3.46 16.20
CA ARG A 34 -5.44 2.20 16.57
C ARG A 34 -5.48 1.21 15.40
N GLY A 35 -4.73 1.52 14.32
CA GLY A 35 -4.82 0.76 13.07
C GLY A 35 -4.21 -0.64 13.10
N MET A 36 -3.02 -0.79 13.64
CA MET A 36 -2.27 -2.06 13.65
C MET A 36 -1.80 -2.40 15.08
N PRO A 37 -2.54 -3.22 15.82
CA PRO A 37 -2.24 -3.49 17.24
C PRO A 37 -0.95 -4.31 17.46
N ASN A 38 -0.54 -5.15 16.50
CA ASN A 38 0.65 -5.99 16.61
C ASN A 38 1.16 -6.49 15.25
N ILE A 39 2.37 -7.05 15.25
CA ILE A 39 3.05 -7.59 14.07
C ILE A 39 2.26 -8.72 13.43
N GLY A 40 1.68 -9.61 14.22
CA GLY A 40 0.89 -10.74 13.71
C GLY A 40 -0.29 -10.27 12.84
N LYS A 41 -1.02 -9.24 13.28
CA LYS A 41 -2.10 -8.64 12.48
C LYS A 41 -1.59 -7.98 11.21
N GLN A 42 -0.42 -7.35 11.27
CA GLN A 42 0.20 -6.73 10.11
C GLN A 42 0.60 -7.77 9.06
N LEU A 43 1.22 -8.86 9.49
CA LEU A 43 1.59 -9.96 8.61
C LEU A 43 0.36 -10.71 8.05
N SER A 44 -0.67 -10.94 8.86
CA SER A 44 -1.91 -11.59 8.38
C SER A 44 -2.64 -10.79 7.29
N ASN A 45 -2.47 -9.48 7.29
CA ASN A 45 -3.05 -8.61 6.26
C ASN A 45 -2.16 -8.49 5.00
N LEU A 46 -0.89 -8.93 5.06
CA LEU A 46 0.07 -8.76 3.97
C LEU A 46 -0.44 -9.37 2.65
N ASP A 47 -0.92 -10.61 2.70
CA ASP A 47 -1.40 -11.30 1.51
C ASP A 47 -2.55 -10.55 0.83
N ARG A 48 -3.53 -10.13 1.61
CA ARG A 48 -4.70 -9.39 1.12
C ARG A 48 -4.31 -8.04 0.52
N TYR A 49 -3.54 -7.24 1.24
CA TYR A 49 -3.17 -5.89 0.78
C TYR A 49 -2.22 -5.91 -0.41
N THR A 50 -1.27 -6.84 -0.46
CA THR A 50 -0.39 -6.97 -1.62
C THR A 50 -1.12 -7.47 -2.87
N ARG A 51 -2.20 -8.25 -2.70
CA ARG A 51 -3.09 -8.65 -3.80
C ARG A 51 -3.85 -7.44 -4.34
N TYR A 52 -4.48 -6.65 -3.47
CA TYR A 52 -5.16 -5.41 -3.88
C TYR A 52 -4.21 -4.44 -4.60
N GLU A 53 -2.98 -4.28 -4.11
CA GLU A 53 -1.99 -3.42 -4.75
C GLU A 53 -1.62 -3.93 -6.16
N ALA A 54 -1.40 -5.25 -6.31
CA ALA A 54 -1.10 -5.85 -7.61
C ALA A 54 -2.26 -5.66 -8.62
N ASP A 55 -3.50 -5.86 -8.17
CA ASP A 55 -4.70 -5.63 -8.98
C ASP A 55 -4.85 -4.16 -9.38
N GLU A 56 -4.58 -3.24 -8.46
CA GLU A 56 -4.62 -1.79 -8.73
C GLU A 56 -3.52 -1.36 -9.72
N LEU A 57 -2.31 -1.90 -9.59
CA LEU A 57 -1.23 -1.68 -10.56
C LEU A 57 -1.65 -2.17 -11.95
N LYS A 58 -2.31 -3.31 -12.02
CA LYS A 58 -2.83 -3.88 -13.27
C LYS A 58 -3.94 -3.01 -13.87
N LYS A 59 -4.90 -2.56 -13.07
CA LYS A 59 -5.97 -1.63 -13.50
C LYS A 59 -5.39 -0.33 -14.11
N ARG A 60 -4.26 0.14 -13.59
CA ARG A 60 -3.53 1.32 -14.09
C ARG A 60 -2.59 1.03 -15.26
N ASN A 61 -2.68 -0.14 -15.88
CA ASN A 61 -1.79 -0.57 -16.96
C ASN A 61 -0.29 -0.49 -16.61
N LYS A 62 0.05 -0.65 -15.33
CA LYS A 62 1.45 -0.78 -14.90
C LYS A 62 1.91 -2.21 -15.19
N GLN A 63 3.06 -2.32 -15.85
CA GLN A 63 3.70 -3.60 -16.14
C GLN A 63 4.75 -3.93 -15.09
N PHE A 64 5.01 -5.21 -14.93
CA PHE A 64 6.11 -5.68 -14.10
C PHE A 64 7.45 -5.10 -14.60
N SER A 65 8.29 -4.72 -13.68
CA SER A 65 9.65 -4.22 -13.98
C SER A 65 10.66 -4.92 -13.08
N PHE A 66 11.56 -5.67 -13.70
CA PHE A 66 12.61 -6.41 -13.02
C PHE A 66 13.54 -5.49 -12.19
N LEU A 67 13.90 -4.34 -12.72
CA LEU A 67 14.72 -3.36 -12.00
C LEU A 67 14.01 -2.84 -10.74
N LYS A 68 12.70 -2.54 -10.83
CA LYS A 68 11.92 -2.11 -9.66
C LYS A 68 11.74 -3.24 -8.65
N TRP A 69 11.64 -4.48 -9.13
CA TRP A 69 11.47 -5.65 -8.28
C TRP A 69 12.71 -5.93 -7.43
N ILE A 70 13.94 -5.78 -8.01
CA ILE A 70 15.20 -5.99 -7.29
C ILE A 70 15.57 -4.76 -6.44
N PHE A 71 15.58 -3.58 -7.03
CA PHE A 71 16.10 -2.38 -6.39
C PHE A 71 15.06 -1.60 -5.58
N GLY A 72 13.78 -1.78 -5.86
CA GLY A 72 12.71 -1.09 -5.15
C GLY A 72 12.66 -1.40 -3.65
N PRO A 73 12.68 -2.68 -3.21
CA PRO A 73 12.64 -3.02 -1.81
C PRO A 73 13.74 -2.38 -0.96
N PRO A 74 15.04 -2.49 -1.32
CA PRO A 74 16.10 -1.81 -0.56
C PRO A 74 16.01 -0.29 -0.61
N LEU A 75 15.59 0.29 -1.73
CA LEU A 75 15.39 1.74 -1.82
C LEU A 75 14.25 2.23 -0.91
N ILE A 76 13.14 1.48 -0.83
CA ILE A 76 12.03 1.80 0.08
C ILE A 76 12.48 1.66 1.53
N PHE A 77 13.23 0.61 1.85
CA PHE A 77 13.81 0.44 3.19
C PHE A 77 14.70 1.63 3.54
N CYS A 78 15.69 1.96 2.70
CA CYS A 78 16.60 3.07 2.92
C CYS A 78 15.87 4.41 3.07
N LYS A 79 14.89 4.67 2.21
CA LYS A 79 14.07 5.87 2.30
C LYS A 79 13.35 5.96 3.64
N ARG A 80 12.68 4.88 4.08
CA ARG A 80 11.90 4.89 5.33
C ARG A 80 12.80 4.93 6.56
N TYR A 81 13.88 4.14 6.55
CA TYR A 81 14.75 4.03 7.71
C TYR A 81 15.64 5.25 7.90
N PHE A 82 16.26 5.75 6.83
CA PHE A 82 17.20 6.87 6.91
C PHE A 82 16.53 8.22 6.63
N LEU A 83 15.88 8.41 5.45
CA LEU A 83 15.33 9.72 5.09
C LEU A 83 14.11 10.10 5.92
N MET A 84 13.23 9.15 6.24
CA MET A 84 12.06 9.40 7.10
C MET A 84 12.38 9.19 8.59
N GLN A 85 13.66 9.02 8.93
CA GLN A 85 14.17 8.91 10.29
C GLN A 85 13.56 7.74 11.10
N GLY A 86 13.16 6.64 10.43
CA GLY A 86 12.62 5.46 11.11
C GLY A 86 13.58 4.85 12.16
N TYR A 87 14.90 5.09 12.03
CA TYR A 87 15.89 4.67 13.04
C TYR A 87 15.62 5.26 14.43
N ARG A 88 14.93 6.40 14.53
CA ARG A 88 14.57 7.03 15.81
C ARG A 88 13.55 6.22 16.60
N ASP A 89 12.75 5.39 15.92
CA ASP A 89 11.75 4.51 16.53
C ASP A 89 12.35 3.14 16.96
N GLY A 90 13.68 3.01 16.92
CA GLY A 90 14.40 1.80 17.28
C GLY A 90 14.01 0.59 16.43
N TRP A 91 13.84 -0.57 17.06
CA TRP A 91 13.51 -1.81 16.36
C TRP A 91 12.15 -1.77 15.62
N ARG A 92 11.19 -0.96 16.11
CA ARG A 92 9.89 -0.78 15.47
C ARG A 92 10.02 -0.09 14.11
N GLY A 93 10.82 0.98 14.06
CA GLY A 93 11.09 1.69 12.81
C GLY A 93 11.87 0.83 11.81
N PHE A 94 12.83 0.04 12.29
CA PHE A 94 13.51 -0.95 11.45
C PHE A 94 12.53 -1.97 10.87
N PHE A 95 11.68 -2.57 11.71
CA PHE A 95 10.67 -3.52 11.27
C PHE A 95 9.74 -2.91 10.22
N LEU A 96 9.21 -1.69 10.46
CA LEU A 96 8.29 -1.03 9.53
C LEU A 96 8.96 -0.68 8.19
N ALA A 97 10.24 -0.29 8.20
CA ALA A 97 10.99 -0.03 6.99
C ALA A 97 11.22 -1.31 6.17
N ALA A 98 11.62 -2.41 6.84
CA ALA A 98 11.81 -3.72 6.23
C ALA A 98 10.48 -4.28 5.69
N TYR A 99 9.42 -4.20 6.48
CA TYR A 99 8.07 -4.60 6.07
C TYR A 99 7.61 -3.86 4.81
N ALA A 100 7.86 -2.55 4.71
CA ALA A 100 7.47 -1.77 3.54
C ALA A 100 8.22 -2.18 2.27
N GLY A 101 9.51 -2.48 2.37
CA GLY A 101 10.28 -3.04 1.27
C GLY A 101 9.76 -4.41 0.84
N PHE A 102 9.49 -5.28 1.81
CA PHE A 102 8.92 -6.62 1.57
C PHE A 102 7.51 -6.56 0.97
N TYR A 103 6.66 -5.67 1.47
CA TYR A 103 5.33 -5.41 0.91
C TYR A 103 5.42 -5.06 -0.58
N PHE A 104 6.31 -4.15 -0.94
CA PHE A 104 6.51 -3.75 -2.33
C PHE A 104 7.02 -4.91 -3.20
N PHE A 105 7.96 -5.70 -2.69
CA PHE A 105 8.47 -6.90 -3.35
C PHE A 105 7.35 -7.88 -3.69
N ILE A 106 6.52 -8.25 -2.68
CA ILE A 106 5.41 -9.20 -2.85
C ILE A 106 4.36 -8.64 -3.81
N SER A 107 4.05 -7.35 -3.75
CA SER A 107 3.08 -6.72 -4.66
C SER A 107 3.51 -6.83 -6.12
N LEU A 108 4.79 -6.57 -6.43
CA LEU A 108 5.31 -6.74 -7.78
C LEU A 108 5.43 -8.21 -8.20
N THR A 109 5.74 -9.12 -7.28
CA THR A 109 5.75 -10.56 -7.55
C THR A 109 4.36 -11.05 -7.94
N LYS A 110 3.32 -10.60 -7.22
CA LYS A 110 1.93 -10.92 -7.59
C LYS A 110 1.50 -10.30 -8.91
N LEU A 111 1.98 -9.10 -9.24
CA LEU A 111 1.74 -8.50 -10.54
C LEU A 111 2.35 -9.37 -11.66
N LEU A 112 3.59 -9.84 -11.48
CA LEU A 112 4.25 -10.77 -12.41
C LEU A 112 3.44 -12.06 -12.57
N GLU A 113 2.96 -12.64 -11.47
CA GLU A 113 2.11 -13.84 -11.50
C GLU A 113 0.83 -13.60 -12.32
N ILE A 114 0.13 -12.50 -12.12
CA ILE A 114 -1.07 -12.13 -12.88
C ILE A 114 -0.76 -12.00 -14.38
N GLU A 115 0.38 -11.41 -14.74
CA GLU A 115 0.80 -11.25 -16.14
C GLU A 115 1.13 -12.59 -16.78
N THR A 116 1.87 -13.45 -16.08
CA THR A 116 2.27 -14.78 -16.57
C THR A 116 1.08 -15.71 -16.75
N LEU A 117 0.13 -15.71 -15.82
CA LEU A 117 -1.08 -16.53 -15.91
C LEU A 117 -1.99 -16.09 -17.07
N LYS A 118 -2.06 -14.79 -17.39
CA LYS A 118 -2.80 -14.30 -18.56
C LYS A 118 -2.17 -14.75 -19.87
N LEU A 119 -0.84 -14.77 -19.97
CA LEU A 119 -0.15 -15.26 -21.16
C LEU A 119 -0.41 -16.76 -21.41
N LYS A 120 -0.55 -17.56 -20.35
CA LYS A 120 -0.91 -18.98 -20.46
C LYS A 120 -2.36 -19.23 -20.86
N LYS A 121 -3.30 -18.30 -20.58
CA LYS A 121 -4.72 -18.43 -20.92
C LYS A 121 -5.09 -17.90 -22.30
N SER A 122 -4.17 -17.28 -23.05
CA SER A 122 -4.36 -16.86 -24.43
C SER A 122 -3.61 -17.84 -25.35
N PRO A 123 -4.20 -18.98 -25.74
CA PRO A 123 -3.65 -19.79 -26.82
C PRO A 123 -3.78 -19.00 -28.14
N LYS A 124 -2.73 -19.08 -28.96
CA LYS A 124 -2.75 -18.55 -30.33
C LYS A 124 -3.83 -19.24 -31.17
#